data_deb49c02cdfd44b1a0458b99f42df048
#
_entry.id   deb49c02cdfd44b1a0458b99f42df048
#
_cell.length_a   1.000
_cell.length_b   1.000
_cell.length_c   1.000
_cell.angle_alpha   90.00
_cell.angle_beta   90.00
_cell.angle_gamma   90.00
#
_symmetry.space_group_name_H-M   'P 1'
#
loop_
_entity.id
_entity.type
_entity.pdbx_description
1 polymer ?
#
loop_
_entity_poly.entity_id
_entity_poly.type
_entity_poly.pdbx_seq_one_letter_code
_entity_poly.pdbx_strand_id
1 'polypeptide(L)'
;MNSETQFQDAKKLLGQLIACPSLSREEEGTASIIEQFFKSKNIPTKRLHNNIWASNLLFDPNKPSILLNSHHDTVKANASWTLDPFSATEVDGKLMGLPKVGK
;
A
#
# COMPACT_ATOMS: atom_id res chain seq x y z
N MET A 1 3.99 -1.83 20.62
CA MET A 1 3.05 -2.28 19.59
C MET A 1 3.20 -3.78 19.42
N ASN A 2 2.12 -4.54 19.53
CA ASN A 2 2.18 -5.99 19.39
C ASN A 2 1.87 -6.42 17.94
N SER A 3 2.09 -7.69 17.64
CA SER A 3 1.92 -8.21 16.29
C SER A 3 0.46 -8.19 15.83
N GLU A 4 -0.51 -8.35 16.74
CA GLU A 4 -1.93 -8.28 16.40
C GLU A 4 -2.31 -6.87 15.96
N THR A 5 -1.85 -5.85 16.67
CA THR A 5 -2.11 -4.45 16.30
C THR A 5 -1.48 -4.13 14.95
N GLN A 6 -0.26 -4.58 14.71
CA GLN A 6 0.43 -4.38 13.43
C GLN A 6 -0.32 -5.07 12.29
N PHE A 7 -0.84 -6.27 12.52
CA PHE A 7 -1.63 -6.98 11.52
C PHE A 7 -2.91 -6.23 11.18
N GLN A 8 -3.64 -5.75 12.19
CA GLN A 8 -4.87 -5.01 11.95
C GLN A 8 -4.62 -3.69 11.22
N ASP A 9 -3.54 -2.99 11.58
CA ASP A 9 -3.15 -1.76 10.90
C ASP A 9 -2.80 -2.01 9.43
N ALA A 10 -2.06 -3.07 9.14
CA ALA A 10 -1.70 -3.45 7.78
C ALA A 10 -2.93 -3.83 6.96
N LYS A 11 -3.85 -4.59 7.56
CA LYS A 11 -5.09 -5.00 6.91
C LYS A 11 -5.96 -3.79 6.57
N LYS A 12 -6.06 -2.83 7.49
CA LYS A 12 -6.81 -1.60 7.27
C LYS A 12 -6.20 -0.77 6.15
N LEU A 13 -4.88 -0.63 6.15
CA LEU A 13 -4.18 0.10 5.09
C LEU A 13 -4.41 -0.56 3.74
N LEU A 14 -4.27 -1.87 3.66
CA LEU A 14 -4.50 -2.60 2.41
C LEU A 14 -5.93 -2.41 1.92
N GLY A 15 -6.90 -2.45 2.82
CA GLY A 15 -8.30 -2.18 2.48
C GLY A 15 -8.50 -0.80 1.89
N GLN A 16 -7.85 0.21 2.46
CA GLN A 16 -7.92 1.58 1.95
C GLN A 16 -7.30 1.69 0.55
N LEU A 17 -6.19 0.99 0.32
CA LEU A 17 -5.53 0.98 -0.99
C LEU A 17 -6.39 0.28 -2.04
N ILE A 18 -7.06 -0.81 -1.68
CA ILE A 18 -7.97 -1.51 -2.59
C ILE A 18 -9.16 -0.61 -2.97
N ALA A 19 -9.68 0.15 -2.01
CA ALA A 19 -10.84 1.02 -2.24
C ALA A 19 -10.51 2.23 -3.11
N CYS A 20 -9.23 2.54 -3.31
CA CYS A 20 -8.80 3.70 -4.08
C CYS A 20 -8.30 3.26 -5.46
N PRO A 21 -8.90 3.74 -6.56
CA PRO A 21 -8.39 3.42 -7.89
C PRO A 21 -6.94 3.88 -8.05
N SER A 22 -6.09 3.02 -8.63
CA SER A 22 -4.66 3.31 -8.76
C SER A 22 -4.08 2.73 -10.04
N LEU A 23 -4.72 3.03 -11.18
CA LEU A 23 -4.18 2.67 -12.49
C LEU A 23 -2.82 3.32 -12.67
N SER A 24 -1.97 2.71 -13.50
CA SER A 24 -0.63 3.24 -13.77
C SER A 24 -0.72 4.70 -14.21
N ARG A 25 0.10 5.57 -13.62
CA ARG A 25 0.14 7.03 -13.79
C ARG A 25 -1.05 7.75 -13.14
N GLU A 26 -1.91 7.02 -12.41
CA GLU A 26 -3.05 7.58 -11.69
C GLU A 26 -3.01 7.17 -10.21
N GLU A 27 -1.79 7.09 -9.64
CA GLU A 27 -1.58 6.60 -8.29
C GLU A 27 -1.56 7.67 -7.21
N GLU A 28 -1.97 8.91 -7.54
CA GLU A 28 -1.92 10.00 -6.57
C GLU A 28 -2.72 9.71 -5.30
N GLY A 29 -3.91 9.12 -5.45
CA GLY A 29 -4.77 8.79 -4.32
C GLY A 29 -4.13 7.76 -3.38
N THR A 30 -3.61 6.68 -3.93
CA THR A 30 -2.96 5.65 -3.13
C THR A 30 -1.66 6.15 -2.53
N ALA A 31 -0.90 6.96 -3.27
CA ALA A 31 0.31 7.58 -2.72
C ALA A 31 -0.02 8.42 -1.48
N SER A 32 -1.10 9.19 -1.53
CA SER A 32 -1.53 10.01 -0.39
C SER A 32 -1.98 9.16 0.79
N ILE A 33 -2.64 8.04 0.55
CA ILE A 33 -3.04 7.10 1.60
C ILE A 33 -1.80 6.54 2.31
N ILE A 34 -0.79 6.12 1.55
CA ILE A 34 0.47 5.61 2.12
C ILE A 34 1.17 6.69 2.93
N GLU A 35 1.24 7.90 2.40
CA GLU A 35 1.87 9.03 3.09
C GLU A 35 1.18 9.31 4.42
N GLN A 36 -0.15 9.34 4.43
CA GLN A 36 -0.91 9.57 5.66
C GLN A 36 -0.72 8.45 6.67
N PHE A 37 -0.60 7.21 6.21
CA PHE A 37 -0.32 6.09 7.09
C PHE A 37 1.00 6.30 7.84
N PHE A 38 2.06 6.66 7.12
CA PHE A 38 3.35 6.92 7.76
C PHE A 38 3.26 8.10 8.73
N LYS A 39 2.55 9.17 8.36
CA LYS A 39 2.35 10.31 9.25
C LYS A 39 1.65 9.89 10.54
N SER A 40 0.65 9.02 10.45
CA SER A 40 -0.08 8.55 11.62
C SER A 40 0.80 7.73 12.57
N LYS A 41 1.89 7.19 12.07
CA LYS A 41 2.86 6.42 12.84
C LYS A 41 4.09 7.25 13.24
N ASN A 42 4.08 8.57 12.97
CA ASN A 42 5.18 9.48 13.24
C ASN A 42 6.49 9.06 12.54
N ILE A 43 6.37 8.50 11.34
CA ILE A 43 7.51 8.08 10.53
C ILE A 43 7.73 9.14 9.44
N PRO A 44 8.89 9.82 9.44
CA PRO A 44 9.20 10.79 8.39
C PRO A 44 9.28 10.09 7.03
N THR A 45 8.67 10.70 6.03
CA THR A 45 8.68 10.17 4.67
C THR A 45 9.18 11.21 3.69
N LYS A 46 9.60 10.74 2.52
CA LYS A 46 9.88 11.57 1.38
C LYS A 46 8.98 11.15 0.23
N ARG A 47 8.55 12.10 -0.57
CA ARG A 47 7.70 11.84 -1.71
C ARG A 47 8.23 12.58 -2.92
N LEU A 48 8.30 11.88 -4.06
CA LEU A 48 8.57 12.48 -5.36
C LEU A 48 7.50 11.97 -6.31
N HIS A 49 6.60 12.87 -6.72
CA HIS A 49 5.40 12.53 -7.48
C HIS A 49 4.56 11.50 -6.70
N ASN A 50 4.44 10.26 -7.18
CA ASN A 50 3.69 9.21 -6.53
C ASN A 50 4.57 8.13 -5.90
N ASN A 51 5.87 8.41 -5.82
CA ASN A 51 6.82 7.52 -5.14
C ASN A 51 7.02 8.02 -3.72
N ILE A 52 6.89 7.10 -2.76
CA ILE A 52 7.05 7.43 -1.35
C ILE A 52 8.06 6.47 -0.76
N TRP A 53 8.97 7.00 0.04
CA TRP A 53 9.93 6.15 0.74
C TRP A 53 10.20 6.68 2.14
N ALA A 54 10.65 5.78 2.99
CA ALA A 54 11.02 6.08 4.36
C ALA A 54 12.18 5.20 4.77
N SER A 55 12.97 5.69 5.71
CA SER A 55 14.02 4.89 6.34
C SER A 55 13.54 4.41 7.70
N ASN A 56 14.01 3.23 8.08
CA ASN A 56 13.78 2.69 9.41
C ASN A 56 14.27 3.71 10.46
N LEU A 57 13.61 3.77 11.61
CA LEU A 57 13.99 4.69 12.70
C LEU A 57 15.40 4.42 13.22
N LEU A 58 15.91 3.21 13.04
CA LEU A 58 17.27 2.83 13.44
C LEU A 58 18.25 2.90 12.27
N PHE A 59 17.87 3.57 11.19
CA PHE A 59 18.74 3.70 10.02
C PHE A 59 20.09 4.34 10.39
N ASP A 60 21.17 3.72 9.93
CA ASP A 60 22.54 4.20 10.13
C ASP A 60 23.25 4.19 8.77
N PRO A 61 23.64 5.35 8.23
CA PRO A 61 24.27 5.42 6.93
C PRO A 61 25.63 4.71 6.86
N ASN A 62 26.21 4.38 8.03
CA ASN A 62 27.51 3.68 8.11
C ASN A 62 27.36 2.16 8.12
N LYS A 63 26.14 1.65 8.01
CA LYS A 63 25.86 0.20 8.01
C LYS A 63 25.19 -0.19 6.70
N PRO A 64 25.34 -1.47 6.28
CA PRO A 64 24.65 -1.96 5.09
C PRO A 64 23.14 -1.77 5.22
N SER A 65 22.49 -1.46 4.10
CA SER A 65 21.04 -1.24 4.05
C SER A 65 20.38 -2.23 3.10
N ILE A 66 19.15 -2.60 3.42
CA ILE A 66 18.29 -3.40 2.56
C ILE A 66 17.15 -2.51 2.11
N LEU A 67 16.91 -2.44 0.80
CA LEU A 67 15.78 -1.72 0.24
C LEU A 67 14.63 -2.70 0.00
N LEU A 68 13.49 -2.44 0.67
CA LEU A 68 12.25 -3.15 0.39
C LEU A 68 11.45 -2.28 -0.57
N ASN A 69 11.12 -2.82 -1.73
CA ASN A 69 10.47 -2.05 -2.77
C ASN A 69 9.20 -2.76 -3.24
N SER A 70 8.15 -1.99 -3.44
CA SER A 70 6.87 -2.49 -3.94
C SER A 70 6.20 -1.40 -4.76
N HIS A 71 5.12 -1.74 -5.46
CA HIS A 71 4.34 -0.77 -6.21
C HIS A 71 2.88 -0.84 -5.79
N HIS A 72 2.13 0.24 -6.03
CA HIS A 72 0.73 0.35 -5.62
C HIS A 72 -0.23 0.62 -6.80
N ASP A 73 0.28 0.65 -8.02
CA ASP A 73 -0.58 0.74 -9.19
C ASP A 73 -1.20 -0.63 -9.50
N THR A 74 -2.39 -0.60 -10.08
CA THR A 74 -3.14 -1.80 -10.40
C THR A 74 -3.49 -1.83 -11.89
N VAL A 75 -3.97 -2.98 -12.36
CA VAL A 75 -4.52 -3.10 -13.70
C VAL A 75 -5.97 -2.63 -13.72
N LYS A 76 -6.46 -2.28 -14.90
CA LYS A 76 -7.87 -1.96 -15.08
C LYS A 76 -8.70 -3.24 -14.91
N ALA A 77 -9.83 -3.13 -14.20
CA ALA A 77 -10.76 -4.24 -14.03
C ALA A 77 -11.31 -4.65 -15.39
N ASN A 78 -11.32 -5.96 -15.65
CA ASN A 78 -11.91 -6.48 -16.89
C ASN A 78 -13.33 -7.00 -16.65
N ALA A 79 -14.04 -7.34 -17.73
CA ALA A 79 -15.44 -7.75 -17.67
C ALA A 79 -15.65 -9.07 -16.91
N SER A 80 -14.62 -9.89 -16.76
CA SER A 80 -14.72 -11.17 -16.05
C SER A 80 -14.49 -11.05 -14.54
N TRP A 81 -14.17 -9.85 -14.05
CA TRP A 81 -14.00 -9.64 -12.60
C TRP A 81 -15.36 -9.72 -11.91
N THR A 82 -15.49 -10.66 -10.97
CA THR A 82 -16.79 -10.98 -10.37
C THR A 82 -17.07 -10.22 -9.07
N LEU A 83 -16.06 -9.59 -8.48
CA LEU A 83 -16.20 -8.79 -7.26
C LEU A 83 -16.08 -7.31 -7.61
N ASP A 84 -16.57 -6.44 -6.71
CA ASP A 84 -16.32 -5.01 -6.85
C ASP A 84 -14.81 -4.78 -6.79
N PRO A 85 -14.17 -4.23 -7.85
CA PRO A 85 -12.72 -4.07 -7.89
C PRO A 85 -12.19 -3.08 -6.86
N PHE A 86 -13.03 -2.18 -6.33
CA PHE A 86 -12.63 -1.15 -5.39
C PHE A 86 -13.25 -1.36 -4.02
N SER A 87 -13.60 -2.61 -3.71
CA SER A 87 -14.08 -2.98 -2.38
C SER A 87 -13.18 -4.06 -1.82
N ALA A 88 -12.68 -3.84 -0.61
CA ALA A 88 -11.84 -4.80 0.09
C ALA A 88 -12.73 -5.92 0.66
N THR A 89 -13.07 -6.89 -0.18
CA THR A 89 -13.94 -7.99 0.19
C THR A 89 -13.13 -9.11 0.81
N GLU A 90 -13.51 -9.55 2.01
CA GLU A 90 -12.84 -10.66 2.69
C GLU A 90 -13.65 -11.94 2.50
N VAL A 91 -13.03 -12.96 1.92
CA VAL A 91 -13.65 -14.27 1.64
C VAL A 91 -12.69 -15.37 2.06
N ASP A 92 -13.14 -16.27 2.92
CA ASP A 92 -12.36 -17.43 3.38
C ASP A 92 -10.97 -17.02 3.91
N GLY A 93 -10.90 -15.93 4.66
CA GLY A 93 -9.65 -15.43 5.21
C GLY A 93 -8.77 -14.72 4.19
N LYS A 94 -9.27 -14.46 2.98
CA LYS A 94 -8.54 -13.76 1.93
C LYS A 94 -9.14 -12.39 1.68
N LEU A 95 -8.28 -11.39 1.56
CA LEU A 95 -8.70 -10.03 1.20
C LEU A 95 -8.56 -9.88 -0.32
N MET A 96 -9.68 -9.63 -0.99
CA MET A 96 -9.73 -9.60 -2.46
C MET A 96 -9.61 -8.18 -2.98
N GLY A 97 -8.89 -8.02 -4.07
CA GLY A 97 -8.71 -6.74 -4.74
C GLY A 97 -8.14 -6.96 -6.14
N LEU A 98 -7.98 -5.88 -6.92
CA LEU A 98 -7.39 -5.96 -8.25
C LEU A 98 -5.91 -6.35 -8.14
N PRO A 99 -5.41 -7.15 -9.11
CA PRO A 99 -3.98 -7.45 -9.14
C PRO A 99 -3.16 -6.21 -9.46
N LYS A 100 -1.90 -6.21 -8.98
CA LYS A 100 -0.96 -5.15 -9.31
C LYS A 100 -0.46 -5.33 -10.74
N VAL A 101 -0.08 -4.21 -11.36
CA VAL A 101 0.51 -4.22 -12.70
C VAL A 101 1.79 -5.07 -12.66
N GLY A 102 1.96 -5.92 -13.67
CA GLY A 102 3.14 -6.78 -13.80
C GLY A 102 3.06 -8.10 -13.05
N LYS A 103 1.94 -8.45 -12.49
CA LYS A 103 1.70 -9.72 -11.78
C LYS A 103 0.84 -10.68 -12.58
#